data_e829467a45b53306e71f564180af08ad
#
_entry.id   e829467a45b53306e71f564180af08ad
#
_cell.length_a   1.000
_cell.length_b   1.000
_cell.length_c   1.000
_cell.angle_alpha   90.00
_cell.angle_beta   90.00
_cell.angle_gamma   90.00
#
_symmetry.space_group_name_H-M   'P 1'
#
loop_
_entity.id
_entity.type
_entity.pdbx_description
1 polymer ?
#
loop_
_entity_poly.entity_id
_entity_poly.type
_entity_poly.pdbx_seq_one_letter_code
_entity_poly.pdbx_strand_id
1 'polypeptide(L)'
;RGSQVTVTGSPDAAASAVEILTELITIIRTGQGLTEETVERIIGLAADDLKPSEILTSDIISARGRTVRPKTLNQKRYVDAIDRHTVVFGIGPAGTGKTYLAMAKAVQALQTKQVSRIILTRPAIEAGERLGFLPGTLNDKIDPYVRPLYDALHDMVDADSVPKLLTSGTIEVAPLAYMRGRTLNDAFIILDE
;
A
#
# COMPACT_ATOMS: atom_id res chain seq x y z
N ARG A 1 17.62 -16.00 -33.22
CA ARG A 1 18.60 -14.99 -32.76
C ARG A 1 18.26 -13.64 -33.39
N GLY A 2 17.26 -12.94 -32.91
CA GLY A 2 16.86 -11.62 -33.43
C GLY A 2 16.02 -10.90 -32.41
N SER A 3 16.03 -9.58 -32.45
CA SER A 3 15.20 -8.70 -31.63
C SER A 3 13.79 -8.48 -32.21
N GLN A 4 13.41 -9.29 -33.21
CA GLN A 4 12.12 -9.14 -33.89
C GLN A 4 11.17 -10.29 -33.50
N VAL A 5 9.98 -9.92 -33.04
CA VAL A 5 8.88 -10.83 -32.74
C VAL A 5 7.78 -10.54 -33.78
N THR A 6 7.30 -11.58 -34.46
CA THR A 6 6.19 -11.49 -35.41
C THR A 6 4.95 -12.13 -34.80
N VAL A 7 3.86 -11.39 -34.74
CA VAL A 7 2.56 -11.87 -34.25
C VAL A 7 1.64 -12.07 -35.44
N THR A 8 1.00 -13.25 -35.54
CA THR A 8 0.05 -13.62 -36.61
C THR A 8 -1.28 -14.04 -35.97
N GLY A 9 -2.38 -13.56 -36.55
CA GLY A 9 -3.73 -13.85 -36.06
C GLY A 9 -4.78 -12.98 -36.73
N SER A 10 -6.01 -12.95 -36.17
CA SER A 10 -6.97 -11.92 -36.59
C SER A 10 -6.43 -10.53 -36.27
N PRO A 11 -6.86 -9.47 -36.98
CA PRO A 11 -6.34 -8.12 -36.76
C PRO A 11 -6.42 -7.68 -35.31
N ASP A 12 -7.55 -7.88 -34.64
CA ASP A 12 -7.79 -7.50 -33.25
C ASP A 12 -6.91 -8.31 -32.27
N ALA A 13 -6.83 -9.64 -32.47
CA ALA A 13 -5.99 -10.49 -31.61
C ALA A 13 -4.50 -10.17 -31.78
N ALA A 14 -4.05 -9.86 -33.01
CA ALA A 14 -2.68 -9.48 -33.27
C ALA A 14 -2.35 -8.13 -32.65
N ALA A 15 -3.26 -7.15 -32.73
CA ALA A 15 -3.09 -5.84 -32.09
C ALA A 15 -2.98 -5.97 -30.57
N SER A 16 -3.89 -6.67 -29.92
CA SER A 16 -3.86 -6.91 -28.46
C SER A 16 -2.57 -7.62 -28.03
N ALA A 17 -2.12 -8.63 -28.79
CA ALA A 17 -0.89 -9.33 -28.44
C ALA A 17 0.35 -8.44 -28.60
N VAL A 18 0.40 -7.56 -29.61
CA VAL A 18 1.48 -6.57 -29.78
C VAL A 18 1.49 -5.60 -28.63
N GLU A 19 0.33 -5.13 -28.17
CA GLU A 19 0.21 -4.23 -27.03
C GLU A 19 0.74 -4.88 -25.76
N ILE A 20 0.29 -6.10 -25.44
CA ILE A 20 0.78 -6.87 -24.28
C ILE A 20 2.30 -7.06 -24.34
N LEU A 21 2.86 -7.43 -25.47
CA LEU A 21 4.29 -7.61 -25.64
C LEU A 21 5.06 -6.29 -25.44
N THR A 22 4.51 -5.18 -25.91
CA THR A 22 5.10 -3.84 -25.72
C THR A 22 5.15 -3.45 -24.25
N GLU A 23 4.06 -3.71 -23.52
CA GLU A 23 3.97 -3.50 -22.07
C GLU A 23 4.98 -4.37 -21.31
N LEU A 24 5.10 -5.65 -21.65
CA LEU A 24 6.09 -6.56 -21.07
C LEU A 24 7.52 -6.04 -21.28
N ILE A 25 7.85 -5.59 -22.49
CA ILE A 25 9.16 -5.03 -22.80
C ILE A 25 9.42 -3.76 -21.97
N THR A 26 8.43 -2.91 -21.83
CA THR A 26 8.52 -1.68 -21.03
C THR A 26 8.83 -2.01 -19.56
N ILE A 27 8.15 -3.00 -18.99
CA ILE A 27 8.36 -3.45 -17.61
C ILE A 27 9.76 -4.05 -17.42
N ILE A 28 10.24 -4.87 -18.37
CA ILE A 28 11.62 -5.41 -18.34
C ILE A 28 12.64 -4.28 -18.33
N ARG A 29 12.44 -3.24 -19.13
CA ARG A 29 13.37 -2.09 -19.21
C ARG A 29 13.47 -1.29 -17.91
N THR A 30 12.47 -1.37 -17.05
CA THR A 30 12.54 -0.77 -15.70
C THR A 30 13.27 -1.64 -14.68
N GLY A 31 13.88 -2.76 -15.12
CA GLY A 31 14.64 -3.67 -14.26
C GLY A 31 13.79 -4.67 -13.48
N GLN A 32 12.51 -4.79 -13.79
CA GLN A 32 11.65 -5.79 -13.16
C GLN A 32 11.81 -7.15 -13.84
N GLY A 33 11.98 -8.20 -13.02
CA GLY A 33 11.92 -9.58 -13.50
C GLY A 33 10.49 -9.97 -13.90
N LEU A 34 10.35 -10.68 -15.00
CA LEU A 34 9.09 -11.28 -15.39
C LEU A 34 8.95 -12.65 -14.71
N THR A 35 7.89 -12.79 -13.92
CA THR A 35 7.40 -14.08 -13.41
C THR A 35 6.10 -14.42 -14.12
N GLU A 36 5.71 -15.69 -14.10
CA GLU A 36 4.43 -16.15 -14.66
C GLU A 36 3.25 -15.34 -14.09
N GLU A 37 3.22 -15.14 -12.78
CA GLU A 37 2.22 -14.28 -12.08
C GLU A 37 2.21 -12.85 -12.62
N THR A 38 3.38 -12.28 -12.94
CA THR A 38 3.47 -10.93 -13.51
C THR A 38 2.89 -10.88 -14.92
N VAL A 39 3.18 -11.89 -15.74
CA VAL A 39 2.66 -12.01 -17.11
C VAL A 39 1.14 -12.16 -17.12
N GLU A 40 0.58 -13.06 -16.32
CA GLU A 40 -0.87 -13.24 -16.18
C GLU A 40 -1.57 -11.95 -15.74
N ARG A 41 -0.96 -11.20 -14.79
CA ARG A 41 -1.47 -9.93 -14.34
C ARG A 41 -1.48 -8.87 -15.45
N ILE A 42 -0.42 -8.82 -16.25
CA ILE A 42 -0.32 -7.89 -17.40
C ILE A 42 -1.38 -8.19 -18.43
N ILE A 43 -1.61 -9.47 -18.74
CA ILE A 43 -2.67 -9.91 -19.67
C ILE A 43 -4.04 -9.47 -19.13
N GLY A 44 -4.31 -9.69 -17.84
CA GLY A 44 -5.57 -9.25 -17.22
C GLY A 44 -5.79 -7.75 -17.25
N LEU A 45 -4.75 -6.94 -17.00
CA LEU A 45 -4.84 -5.48 -17.06
C LEU A 45 -5.03 -4.97 -18.49
N ALA A 46 -4.36 -5.56 -19.47
CA ALA A 46 -4.52 -5.21 -20.89
C ALA A 46 -5.93 -5.53 -21.41
N ALA A 47 -6.57 -6.60 -20.92
CA ALA A 47 -7.95 -6.93 -21.24
C ALA A 47 -8.96 -5.88 -20.77
N ASP A 48 -8.59 -5.06 -19.78
CA ASP A 48 -9.40 -3.94 -19.26
C ASP A 48 -9.05 -2.59 -19.90
N ASP A 49 -8.40 -2.57 -21.07
CA ASP A 49 -7.91 -1.34 -21.78
C ASP A 49 -6.98 -0.47 -20.91
N LEU A 50 -6.20 -1.07 -20.05
CA LEU A 50 -5.31 -0.39 -19.12
C LEU A 50 -3.84 -0.57 -19.56
N LYS A 51 -3.01 0.41 -19.23
CA LYS A 51 -1.57 0.33 -19.43
C LYS A 51 -0.89 -0.29 -18.22
N PRO A 52 -0.54 -1.58 -18.26
CA PRO A 52 0.08 -2.28 -17.14
C PRO A 52 1.37 -1.61 -16.65
N SER A 53 2.17 -1.03 -17.53
CA SER A 53 3.41 -0.34 -17.17
C SER A 53 3.17 0.86 -16.26
N GLU A 54 2.13 1.65 -16.48
CA GLU A 54 1.79 2.81 -15.64
C GLU A 54 1.39 2.39 -14.22
N ILE A 55 0.79 1.20 -14.07
CA ILE A 55 0.35 0.67 -12.79
C ILE A 55 1.53 0.03 -12.05
N LEU A 56 2.25 -0.87 -12.73
CA LEU A 56 3.26 -1.72 -12.12
C LEU A 56 4.61 -1.03 -11.88
N THR A 57 4.86 0.13 -12.53
CA THR A 57 6.09 0.90 -12.31
C THR A 57 5.93 2.07 -11.33
N SER A 58 4.71 2.30 -10.81
CA SER A 58 4.44 3.38 -9.85
C SER A 58 4.97 3.02 -8.47
N ASP A 59 6.23 3.33 -8.20
CA ASP A 59 6.84 3.12 -6.90
C ASP A 59 6.25 4.10 -5.87
N ILE A 60 5.73 3.58 -4.77
CA ILE A 60 5.27 4.39 -3.64
C ILE A 60 6.47 4.65 -2.73
N ILE A 61 7.14 3.60 -2.32
CA ILE A 61 8.30 3.68 -1.43
C ILE A 61 9.25 2.53 -1.74
N SER A 62 10.55 2.80 -1.63
CA SER A 62 11.58 1.77 -1.66
C SER A 62 12.34 1.77 -0.34
N ALA A 63 12.26 0.67 0.40
CA ALA A 63 12.95 0.48 1.67
C ALA A 63 13.56 -0.91 1.72
N ARG A 64 14.79 -1.03 2.20
CA ARG A 64 15.52 -2.29 2.42
C ARG A 64 15.57 -3.21 1.19
N GLY A 65 15.67 -2.64 -0.01
CA GLY A 65 15.68 -3.40 -1.26
C GLY A 65 14.29 -3.93 -1.67
N ARG A 66 13.24 -3.57 -0.94
CA ARG A 66 11.85 -3.85 -1.30
C ARG A 66 11.17 -2.58 -1.77
N THR A 67 10.44 -2.69 -2.86
CA THR A 67 9.64 -1.60 -3.41
C THR A 67 8.17 -1.92 -3.25
N VAL A 68 7.44 -1.01 -2.62
CA VAL A 68 5.98 -1.11 -2.50
C VAL A 68 5.34 -0.43 -3.69
N ARG A 69 4.48 -1.16 -4.39
CA ARG A 69 3.77 -0.73 -5.60
C ARG A 69 2.33 -1.21 -5.59
N PRO A 70 1.42 -0.51 -6.27
CA PRO A 70 0.13 -1.08 -6.61
C PRO A 70 0.30 -2.33 -7.48
N LYS A 71 -0.44 -3.39 -7.19
CA LYS A 71 -0.42 -4.64 -7.95
C LYS A 71 -1.64 -4.80 -8.85
N THR A 72 -2.67 -4.00 -8.63
CA THR A 72 -3.94 -4.02 -9.37
C THR A 72 -4.38 -2.60 -9.71
N LEU A 73 -5.29 -2.45 -10.67
CA LEU A 73 -5.88 -1.16 -11.00
C LEU A 73 -6.57 -0.51 -9.80
N ASN A 74 -7.34 -1.28 -9.04
CA ASN A 74 -8.05 -0.72 -7.88
C ASN A 74 -7.08 -0.24 -6.80
N GLN A 75 -5.96 -0.93 -6.61
CA GLN A 75 -4.89 -0.46 -5.74
C GLN A 75 -4.25 0.83 -6.28
N LYS A 76 -4.02 0.93 -7.59
CA LYS A 76 -3.52 2.18 -8.21
C LYS A 76 -4.50 3.33 -8.03
N ARG A 77 -5.79 3.11 -8.29
CA ARG A 77 -6.84 4.10 -8.06
C ARG A 77 -6.89 4.56 -6.59
N TYR A 78 -6.73 3.63 -5.65
CA TYR A 78 -6.68 3.94 -4.23
C TYR A 78 -5.46 4.81 -3.87
N VAL A 79 -4.28 4.46 -4.35
CA VAL A 79 -3.05 5.24 -4.17
C VAL A 79 -3.19 6.63 -4.77
N ASP A 80 -3.71 6.74 -6.01
CA ASP A 80 -3.94 8.01 -6.68
C ASP A 80 -5.00 8.87 -5.96
N ALA A 81 -6.01 8.25 -5.35
CA ALA A 81 -6.99 8.96 -4.55
C ALA A 81 -6.35 9.56 -3.30
N ILE A 82 -5.46 8.83 -2.63
CA ILE A 82 -4.70 9.33 -1.48
C ILE A 82 -3.85 10.54 -1.86
N ASP A 83 -3.26 10.55 -3.05
CA ASP A 83 -2.45 11.68 -3.52
C ASP A 83 -3.26 12.94 -3.84
N ARG A 84 -4.54 12.77 -4.20
CA ARG A 84 -5.38 13.87 -4.72
C ARG A 84 -6.39 14.41 -3.70
N HIS A 85 -6.70 13.65 -2.66
CA HIS A 85 -7.78 13.99 -1.74
C HIS A 85 -7.34 13.96 -0.29
N THR A 86 -7.86 14.91 0.49
CA THR A 86 -7.58 15.00 1.93
C THR A 86 -8.19 13.87 2.74
N VAL A 87 -9.35 13.36 2.30
CA VAL A 87 -10.06 12.24 2.95
C VAL A 87 -10.36 11.17 1.92
N VAL A 88 -9.92 9.94 2.20
CA VAL A 88 -10.11 8.78 1.31
C VAL A 88 -10.66 7.61 2.11
N PHE A 89 -11.68 6.96 1.59
CA PHE A 89 -12.24 5.73 2.15
C PHE A 89 -11.79 4.53 1.31
N GLY A 90 -11.03 3.62 1.91
CA GLY A 90 -10.62 2.36 1.30
C GLY A 90 -11.57 1.23 1.67
N ILE A 91 -12.57 0.94 0.83
CA ILE A 91 -13.56 -0.11 1.07
C ILE A 91 -13.26 -1.33 0.20
N GLY A 92 -13.25 -2.50 0.81
CA GLY A 92 -13.01 -3.76 0.10
C GLY A 92 -12.72 -4.94 1.02
N PRO A 93 -12.65 -6.17 0.50
CA PRO A 93 -12.39 -7.38 1.27
C PRO A 93 -11.06 -7.32 2.04
N ALA A 94 -10.93 -8.18 3.07
CA ALA A 94 -9.67 -8.37 3.77
C ALA A 94 -8.58 -8.88 2.81
N GLY A 95 -7.32 -8.60 3.11
CA GLY A 95 -6.17 -9.06 2.31
C GLY A 95 -5.95 -8.31 0.99
N THR A 96 -6.76 -7.31 0.63
CA THR A 96 -6.59 -6.53 -0.60
C THR A 96 -5.52 -5.44 -0.54
N GLY A 97 -4.82 -5.30 0.59
CA GLY A 97 -3.69 -4.37 0.77
C GLY A 97 -4.07 -2.93 1.13
N LYS A 98 -5.32 -2.65 1.55
CA LYS A 98 -5.77 -1.30 1.89
C LYS A 98 -4.87 -0.61 2.93
N THR A 99 -4.74 -1.21 4.09
CA THR A 99 -3.92 -0.70 5.20
C THR A 99 -2.45 -0.62 4.82
N TYR A 100 -1.93 -1.64 4.12
CA TYR A 100 -0.55 -1.70 3.68
C TYR A 100 -0.19 -0.56 2.71
N LEU A 101 -1.04 -0.28 1.73
CA LEU A 101 -0.82 0.81 0.77
C LEU A 101 -1.00 2.19 1.41
N ALA A 102 -1.97 2.35 2.31
CA ALA A 102 -2.13 3.58 3.09
C ALA A 102 -0.88 3.86 3.94
N MET A 103 -0.33 2.82 4.58
CA MET A 103 0.91 2.92 5.35
C MET A 103 2.09 3.34 4.47
N ALA A 104 2.23 2.74 3.28
CA ALA A 104 3.28 3.10 2.34
C ALA A 104 3.19 4.58 1.92
N LYS A 105 1.97 5.07 1.67
CA LYS A 105 1.73 6.48 1.36
C LYS A 105 2.02 7.41 2.54
N ALA A 106 1.67 7.01 3.76
CA ALA A 106 1.98 7.77 4.97
C ALA A 106 3.49 7.90 5.20
N VAL A 107 4.23 6.79 5.04
CA VAL A 107 5.70 6.79 5.17
C VAL A 107 6.32 7.64 4.06
N GLN A 108 5.83 7.56 2.82
CA GLN A 108 6.27 8.42 1.72
C GLN A 108 6.06 9.89 2.05
N ALA A 109 4.85 10.26 2.52
CA ALA A 109 4.52 11.64 2.89
C ALA A 109 5.41 12.17 4.03
N LEU A 110 5.75 11.32 5.01
CA LEU A 110 6.66 11.66 6.08
C LEU A 110 8.10 11.87 5.56
N GLN A 111 8.60 10.97 4.72
CA GLN A 111 9.95 11.06 4.15
C GLN A 111 10.11 12.27 3.22
N THR A 112 9.07 12.61 2.47
CA THR A 112 9.05 13.79 1.60
C THR A 112 8.68 15.08 2.34
N LYS A 113 8.50 15.02 3.67
CA LYS A 113 8.17 16.15 4.55
C LYS A 113 6.86 16.87 4.18
N GLN A 114 5.92 16.15 3.57
CA GLN A 114 4.56 16.65 3.34
C GLN A 114 3.76 16.70 4.64
N VAL A 115 4.10 15.80 5.57
CA VAL A 115 3.54 15.78 6.93
C VAL A 115 4.68 15.68 7.94
N SER A 116 4.43 16.10 9.18
CA SER A 116 5.39 16.02 10.27
C SER A 116 5.27 14.74 11.11
N ARG A 117 4.14 14.06 11.01
CA ARG A 117 3.85 12.86 11.79
C ARG A 117 2.84 11.92 11.11
N ILE A 118 2.85 10.67 11.54
CA ILE A 118 1.88 9.65 11.14
C ILE A 118 1.10 9.23 12.38
N ILE A 119 -0.22 9.16 12.27
CA ILE A 119 -1.11 8.69 13.32
C ILE A 119 -1.84 7.47 12.81
N LEU A 120 -1.60 6.36 13.47
CA LEU A 120 -2.21 5.06 13.19
C LEU A 120 -3.21 4.77 14.28
N THR A 121 -4.47 4.67 13.91
CA THR A 121 -5.52 4.45 14.89
C THR A 121 -6.48 3.37 14.42
N ARG A 122 -6.93 2.57 15.36
CA ARG A 122 -7.90 1.51 15.14
C ARG A 122 -8.91 1.47 16.29
N PRO A 123 -10.18 1.17 16.04
CA PRO A 123 -11.10 0.83 17.11
C PRO A 123 -10.53 -0.35 17.93
N ALA A 124 -10.44 -0.19 19.24
CA ALA A 124 -9.92 -1.23 20.14
C ALA A 124 -11.00 -2.25 20.58
N ILE A 125 -12.17 -2.21 19.95
CA ILE A 125 -13.30 -3.07 20.27
C ILE A 125 -13.82 -3.65 18.95
N GLU A 126 -13.60 -4.93 18.73
CA GLU A 126 -14.37 -5.65 17.71
C GLU A 126 -15.82 -5.80 18.19
N ALA A 127 -16.76 -5.78 17.24
CA ALA A 127 -18.19 -5.86 17.55
C ALA A 127 -18.50 -7.13 18.35
N GLY A 128 -18.72 -6.98 19.67
CA GLY A 128 -19.07 -8.06 20.59
C GLY A 128 -18.03 -8.43 21.64
N GLU A 129 -16.77 -7.99 21.52
CA GLU A 129 -15.76 -8.25 22.56
C GLU A 129 -15.68 -7.11 23.58
N ARG A 130 -15.75 -7.45 24.87
CA ARG A 130 -15.50 -6.50 25.96
C ARG A 130 -14.03 -6.57 26.33
N LEU A 131 -13.29 -5.45 26.20
CA LEU A 131 -11.89 -5.30 26.67
C LEU A 131 -11.62 -5.84 28.09
N GLY A 132 -12.67 -6.02 28.89
CA GLY A 132 -12.59 -6.59 30.23
C GLY A 132 -12.21 -8.08 30.31
N PHE A 133 -12.29 -8.83 29.20
CA PHE A 133 -12.01 -10.27 29.18
C PHE A 133 -10.54 -10.63 28.98
N LEU A 134 -9.71 -9.72 28.45
CA LEU A 134 -8.28 -9.98 28.25
C LEU A 134 -7.52 -9.70 29.55
N PRO A 135 -6.61 -10.59 30.00
CA PRO A 135 -5.74 -10.34 31.16
C PRO A 135 -4.66 -9.31 30.78
N GLY A 136 -4.20 -8.54 31.77
CA GLY A 136 -3.11 -7.60 31.61
C GLY A 136 -3.51 -6.12 31.73
N THR A 137 -2.53 -5.23 31.54
CA THR A 137 -2.73 -3.79 31.52
C THR A 137 -3.54 -3.35 30.29
N LEU A 138 -4.03 -2.12 30.25
CA LEU A 138 -4.78 -1.61 29.12
C LEU A 138 -3.95 -1.67 27.81
N ASN A 139 -2.65 -1.40 27.91
CA ASN A 139 -1.72 -1.49 26.77
C ASN A 139 -1.59 -2.92 26.26
N ASP A 140 -1.47 -3.90 27.16
CA ASP A 140 -1.39 -5.33 26.79
C ASP A 140 -2.65 -5.80 26.04
N LYS A 141 -3.80 -5.23 26.40
CA LYS A 141 -5.09 -5.55 25.77
C LYS A 141 -5.26 -4.93 24.39
N ILE A 142 -4.58 -3.82 24.13
CA ILE A 142 -4.67 -3.08 22.88
C ILE A 142 -3.64 -3.59 21.86
N ASP A 143 -2.51 -4.11 22.33
CA ASP A 143 -1.38 -4.56 21.49
C ASP A 143 -1.80 -5.51 20.34
N PRO A 144 -2.67 -6.53 20.55
CA PRO A 144 -3.10 -7.40 19.46
C PRO A 144 -3.80 -6.68 18.31
N TYR A 145 -4.55 -5.61 18.59
CA TYR A 145 -5.31 -4.86 17.58
C TYR A 145 -4.45 -3.92 16.76
N VAL A 146 -3.34 -3.44 17.32
CA VAL A 146 -2.42 -2.52 16.62
C VAL A 146 -1.21 -3.23 16.01
N ARG A 147 -0.97 -4.48 16.34
CA ARG A 147 0.17 -5.26 15.84
C ARG A 147 0.28 -5.30 14.33
N PRO A 148 -0.79 -5.48 13.54
CA PRO A 148 -0.70 -5.44 12.08
C PRO A 148 -0.19 -4.11 11.53
N LEU A 149 -0.43 -3.00 12.24
CA LEU A 149 0.09 -1.68 11.87
C LEU A 149 1.59 -1.58 12.12
N TYR A 150 2.08 -2.15 13.23
CA TYR A 150 3.52 -2.25 13.49
C TYR A 150 4.23 -3.12 12.47
N ASP A 151 3.64 -4.26 12.09
CA ASP A 151 4.21 -5.17 11.10
C ASP A 151 4.37 -4.48 9.75
N ALA A 152 3.34 -3.76 9.29
CA ALA A 152 3.40 -2.98 8.06
C ALA A 152 4.46 -1.87 8.14
N LEU A 153 4.59 -1.19 9.30
CA LEU A 153 5.59 -0.15 9.51
C LEU A 153 7.01 -0.72 9.45
N HIS A 154 7.25 -1.86 10.08
CA HIS A 154 8.54 -2.55 10.08
C HIS A 154 8.98 -3.01 8.67
N ASP A 155 8.04 -3.27 7.77
CA ASP A 155 8.35 -3.59 6.37
C ASP A 155 8.84 -2.37 5.58
N MET A 156 8.44 -1.15 5.98
CA MET A 156 8.60 0.08 5.21
C MET A 156 9.64 1.05 5.78
N VAL A 157 9.95 0.92 7.06
CA VAL A 157 10.89 1.78 7.78
C VAL A 157 12.02 0.92 8.32
N ASP A 158 13.22 1.50 8.42
CA ASP A 158 14.35 0.80 9.03
C ASP A 158 14.05 0.43 10.49
N ALA A 159 14.32 -0.83 10.87
CA ALA A 159 13.97 -1.38 12.17
C ALA A 159 14.57 -0.59 13.34
N ASP A 160 15.81 -0.09 13.16
CA ASP A 160 16.51 0.69 14.16
C ASP A 160 15.92 2.12 14.31
N SER A 161 15.18 2.56 13.29
CA SER A 161 14.51 3.86 13.28
C SER A 161 13.12 3.84 13.89
N VAL A 162 12.40 2.71 13.80
CA VAL A 162 11.02 2.58 14.31
C VAL A 162 10.91 2.95 15.79
N PRO A 163 11.74 2.45 16.73
CA PRO A 163 11.65 2.84 18.13
C PRO A 163 11.87 4.34 18.36
N LYS A 164 12.76 4.97 17.59
CA LYS A 164 13.04 6.40 17.68
C LYS A 164 11.83 7.22 17.20
N LEU A 165 11.20 6.83 16.09
CA LEU A 165 10.03 7.49 15.55
C LEU A 165 8.82 7.39 16.48
N LEU A 166 8.64 6.25 17.15
CA LEU A 166 7.60 6.06 18.15
C LEU A 166 7.89 6.90 19.42
N THR A 167 9.12 6.87 19.93
CA THR A 167 9.50 7.62 21.16
C THR A 167 9.40 9.13 20.94
N SER A 168 9.76 9.61 19.75
CA SER A 168 9.65 11.03 19.39
C SER A 168 8.22 11.51 19.12
N GLY A 169 7.25 10.59 19.02
CA GLY A 169 5.88 10.90 18.60
C GLY A 169 5.74 11.27 17.12
N THR A 170 6.78 11.04 16.32
CA THR A 170 6.71 11.19 14.85
C THR A 170 5.78 10.15 14.25
N ILE A 171 5.75 8.95 14.82
CA ILE A 171 4.74 7.93 14.54
C ILE A 171 4.04 7.61 15.86
N GLU A 172 2.72 7.70 15.85
CA GLU A 172 1.88 7.35 16.99
C GLU A 172 0.92 6.23 16.58
N VAL A 173 0.88 5.18 17.38
CA VAL A 173 -0.08 4.08 17.23
C VAL A 173 -0.94 4.04 18.49
N ALA A 174 -2.23 4.30 18.35
CA ALA A 174 -3.13 4.38 19.49
C ALA A 174 -4.58 4.03 19.13
N PRO A 175 -5.36 3.55 20.09
CA PRO A 175 -6.78 3.30 19.90
C PRO A 175 -7.52 4.58 19.52
N LEU A 176 -8.57 4.43 18.69
CA LEU A 176 -9.42 5.55 18.28
C LEU A 176 -10.00 6.34 19.47
N ALA A 177 -10.32 5.66 20.56
CA ALA A 177 -10.83 6.31 21.77
C ALA A 177 -9.89 7.37 22.35
N TYR A 178 -8.56 7.25 22.11
CA TYR A 178 -7.56 8.21 22.60
C TYR A 178 -7.42 9.44 21.68
N MET A 179 -8.06 9.42 20.53
CA MET A 179 -8.07 10.57 19.59
C MET A 179 -9.11 11.62 19.95
N ARG A 180 -10.03 11.32 20.89
CA ARG A 180 -11.11 12.23 21.28
C ARG A 180 -10.57 13.54 21.83
N GLY A 181 -11.05 14.66 21.29
CA GLY A 181 -10.67 16.02 21.73
C GLY A 181 -9.28 16.47 21.30
N ARG A 182 -8.58 15.70 20.48
CA ARG A 182 -7.25 16.03 19.99
C ARG A 182 -7.34 16.77 18.65
N THR A 183 -6.40 17.68 18.43
CA THR A 183 -6.15 18.32 17.15
C THR A 183 -4.90 17.70 16.52
N LEU A 184 -5.05 17.06 15.37
CA LEU A 184 -4.01 16.27 14.74
C LEU A 184 -3.43 17.00 13.52
N ASN A 185 -2.77 18.15 13.79
CA ASN A 185 -2.20 18.99 12.73
C ASN A 185 -0.99 18.33 12.07
N ASP A 186 -0.78 18.64 10.79
CA ASP A 186 0.37 18.23 9.98
C ASP A 186 0.61 16.72 10.04
N ALA A 187 -0.45 15.94 10.07
CA ALA A 187 -0.42 14.51 10.26
C ALA A 187 -1.05 13.76 9.07
N PHE A 188 -0.44 12.64 8.71
CA PHE A 188 -1.11 11.61 7.91
C PHE A 188 -1.81 10.65 8.88
N ILE A 189 -3.12 10.55 8.78
CA ILE A 189 -3.94 9.77 9.71
C ILE A 189 -4.47 8.54 8.98
N ILE A 190 -4.24 7.36 9.55
CA ILE A 190 -4.83 6.11 9.10
C ILE A 190 -5.78 5.62 10.19
N LEU A 191 -7.06 5.58 9.87
CA LEU A 191 -8.08 4.91 10.66
C LEU A 191 -8.34 3.54 10.01
N ASP A 192 -7.83 2.50 10.63
CA ASP A 192 -7.96 1.12 10.19
C ASP A 192 -9.04 0.40 11.00
N GLU A 193 -9.88 -0.38 10.32
CA GLU A 193 -10.99 -1.11 10.94
C GLU A 193 -10.86 -2.62 10.73
#